data_41385507e83c95a1c1f6dca342b5d5e1
#
_entry.id   41385507e83c95a1c1f6dca342b5d5e1
#
_cell.length_a   1.000
_cell.length_b   1.000
_cell.length_c   1.000
_cell.angle_alpha   90.00
_cell.angle_beta   90.00
_cell.angle_gamma   90.00
#
_symmetry.space_group_name_H-M   'P 1'
#
loop_
_entity.id
_entity.type
_entity.pdbx_description
1 polymer ?
#
loop_
_entity_poly.entity_id
_entity_poly.type
_entity_poly.pdbx_seq_one_letter_code
_entity_poly.pdbx_strand_id
1 'polypeptide(L)'
;MLHYLITPHVNRHRYSVQLVLPVPYDNLLKFELPTWTPGSYVLREYAGRLTNLRAYWAENELPVRQVSKAQWVVDTAEAPVSATLRIEWEIFAYSVGIHDAYLDDDRGFINPSTLFLHPFNTNEPAEVFFDAPGWNVQCALPLRANAWQARNLDELLDSPYTLTPK
;
A
#
# COMPACT_ATOMS: atom_id res chain seq x y z
N MET A 1 1.96 -5.95 -13.30
CA MET A 1 2.12 -6.39 -11.91
C MET A 1 2.36 -5.19 -11.01
N LEU A 2 1.80 -5.19 -9.82
CA LEU A 2 2.00 -4.16 -8.82
C LEU A 2 3.14 -4.56 -7.89
N HIS A 3 4.10 -3.67 -7.66
CA HIS A 3 5.25 -3.92 -6.79
C HIS A 3 5.19 -2.99 -5.60
N TYR A 4 4.95 -3.56 -4.42
CA TYR A 4 4.90 -2.82 -3.16
C TYR A 4 6.16 -3.04 -2.34
N LEU A 5 6.63 -1.97 -1.70
CA LEU A 5 7.70 -2.03 -0.70
C LEU A 5 7.20 -1.38 0.59
N ILE A 6 7.27 -2.10 1.70
CA ILE A 6 6.81 -1.64 3.01
C ILE A 6 8.00 -1.51 3.95
N THR A 7 8.11 -0.36 4.60
CA THR A 7 9.17 -0.08 5.59
C THR A 7 8.52 0.36 6.90
N PRO A 8 8.70 -0.40 8.00
CA PRO A 8 8.20 0.02 9.31
C PRO A 8 9.08 1.11 9.93
N HIS A 9 8.45 2.10 10.54
CA HIS A 9 9.09 3.17 11.31
C HIS A 9 8.53 3.16 12.73
N VAL A 10 9.14 2.40 13.61
CA VAL A 10 8.67 2.12 14.97
C VAL A 10 8.48 3.39 15.78
N ASN A 11 9.47 4.30 15.76
CA ASN A 11 9.45 5.52 16.57
C ASN A 11 8.31 6.47 16.21
N ARG A 12 7.76 6.35 15.00
CA ARG A 12 6.68 7.19 14.53
C ARG A 12 5.35 6.45 14.43
N HIS A 13 5.34 5.15 14.76
CA HIS A 13 4.19 4.26 14.58
C HIS A 13 3.60 4.36 13.16
N ARG A 14 4.48 4.29 12.15
CA ARG A 14 4.09 4.43 10.74
C ARG A 14 4.71 3.35 9.89
N TYR A 15 3.98 2.95 8.86
CA TYR A 15 4.51 2.20 7.73
C TYR A 15 4.66 3.16 6.55
N SER A 16 5.84 3.20 5.95
CA SER A 16 6.05 3.82 4.65
C SER A 16 5.79 2.79 3.57
N VAL A 17 5.08 3.17 2.53
CA VAL A 17 4.73 2.28 1.43
C VAL A 17 5.11 2.92 0.11
N GLN A 18 5.71 2.12 -0.77
CA GLN A 18 6.01 2.51 -2.14
C GLN A 18 5.36 1.52 -3.09
N LEU A 19 4.67 2.04 -4.09
CA LEU A 19 4.11 1.26 -5.19
C LEU A 19 4.78 1.66 -6.48
N VAL A 20 5.23 0.68 -7.25
CA VAL A 20 5.84 0.88 -8.57
C VAL A 20 5.01 0.16 -9.62
N LEU A 21 4.69 0.88 -10.69
CA LEU A 21 3.88 0.37 -11.80
C LEU A 21 4.17 1.18 -13.07
N PRO A 22 3.77 0.69 -14.26
CA PRO A 22 3.96 1.45 -15.49
C PRO A 22 3.04 2.67 -15.57
N VAL A 23 3.52 3.74 -16.19
CA VAL A 23 2.70 4.91 -16.54
C VAL A 23 1.62 4.50 -17.54
N PRO A 24 0.33 4.82 -17.29
CA PRO A 24 -0.76 4.43 -18.18
C PRO A 24 -0.87 5.34 -19.43
N TYR A 25 -1.69 4.91 -20.39
CA TYR A 25 -1.96 5.69 -21.62
C TYR A 25 -2.82 6.93 -21.38
N ASP A 26 -3.66 6.94 -20.34
CA ASP A 26 -4.78 7.87 -20.22
C ASP A 26 -4.43 9.23 -19.61
N ASN A 27 -3.16 9.57 -19.44
CA ASN A 27 -2.70 10.81 -18.81
C ASN A 27 -3.14 11.01 -17.35
N LEU A 28 -3.97 10.13 -16.83
CA LEU A 28 -4.45 10.14 -15.45
C LEU A 28 -4.47 8.72 -14.92
N LEU A 29 -4.12 8.55 -13.67
CA LEU A 29 -4.26 7.27 -12.99
C LEU A 29 -4.98 7.48 -11.66
N LYS A 30 -6.10 6.78 -11.50
CA LYS A 30 -6.91 6.84 -10.30
C LYS A 30 -6.51 5.72 -9.33
N PHE A 31 -6.32 6.10 -8.08
CA PHE A 31 -6.01 5.18 -6.99
C PHE A 31 -7.13 5.22 -5.96
N GLU A 32 -7.31 4.08 -5.27
CA GLU A 32 -8.23 4.01 -4.14
C GLU A 32 -7.65 3.20 -2.99
N LEU A 33 -8.11 3.51 -1.78
CA LEU A 33 -7.91 2.69 -0.60
C LEU A 33 -9.24 2.02 -0.28
N PRO A 34 -9.25 0.70 0.04
CA PRO A 34 -10.50 0.02 0.33
C PRO A 34 -11.24 0.64 1.51
N THR A 35 -12.56 0.71 1.44
CA THR A 35 -13.42 1.10 2.56
C THR A 35 -14.01 -0.11 3.29
N TRP A 36 -13.77 -1.31 2.76
CA TRP A 36 -14.22 -2.58 3.32
C TRP A 36 -13.04 -3.48 3.62
N THR A 37 -13.11 -4.20 4.75
CA THR A 37 -12.23 -5.33 5.02
C THR A 37 -12.98 -6.60 4.63
N PRO A 38 -12.33 -7.57 3.92
CA PRO A 38 -12.95 -8.86 3.65
C PRO A 38 -13.46 -9.52 4.93
N GLY A 39 -14.71 -10.01 4.90
CA GLY A 39 -15.36 -10.60 6.06
C GLY A 39 -15.99 -9.60 7.01
N SER A 40 -15.90 -8.31 6.75
CA SER A 40 -16.54 -7.26 7.56
C SER A 40 -17.66 -6.60 6.77
N TYR A 41 -18.79 -6.37 7.42
CA TYR A 41 -19.93 -5.66 6.83
C TYR A 41 -19.99 -4.18 7.23
N VAL A 42 -18.98 -3.69 7.93
CA VAL A 42 -18.89 -2.30 8.39
C VAL A 42 -17.96 -1.52 7.49
N LEU A 43 -18.41 -0.38 6.98
CA LEU A 43 -17.55 0.55 6.25
C LEU A 43 -16.49 1.12 7.20
N ARG A 44 -15.24 1.15 6.72
CA ARG A 44 -14.09 1.65 7.47
C ARG A 44 -13.50 2.86 6.76
N GLU A 45 -13.13 3.88 7.53
CA GLU A 45 -12.48 5.07 6.99
C GLU A 45 -10.95 5.01 7.21
N TYR A 46 -10.29 4.12 6.48
CA TYR A 46 -8.84 3.94 6.60
C TYR A 46 -8.04 5.11 6.02
N ALA A 47 -8.63 5.82 5.07
CA ALA A 47 -7.93 6.90 4.35
C ALA A 47 -7.52 8.06 5.28
N GLY A 48 -8.18 8.25 6.41
CA GLY A 48 -7.81 9.27 7.40
C GLY A 48 -6.44 9.05 8.03
N ARG A 49 -5.86 7.86 7.90
CA ARG A 49 -4.54 7.51 8.43
C ARG A 49 -3.45 7.60 7.36
N LEU A 50 -3.81 7.82 6.11
CA LEU A 50 -2.90 7.94 4.99
C LEU A 50 -2.41 9.38 4.88
N THR A 51 -1.11 9.56 4.86
CA THR A 51 -0.47 10.88 4.77
C THR A 51 0.69 10.87 3.78
N ASN A 52 1.12 12.05 3.35
CA ASN A 52 2.29 12.26 2.52
C ASN A 52 2.24 11.50 1.18
N LEU A 53 1.06 11.45 0.57
CA LEU A 53 0.91 10.82 -0.74
C LEU A 53 1.60 11.66 -1.82
N ARG A 54 2.56 11.06 -2.51
CA ARG A 54 3.33 11.69 -3.57
C ARG A 54 3.53 10.71 -4.72
N ALA A 55 3.62 11.26 -5.92
CA ALA A 55 3.84 10.49 -7.13
C ALA A 55 5.03 11.05 -7.91
N TYR A 56 5.82 10.15 -8.50
CA TYR A 56 7.04 10.52 -9.23
C TYR A 56 7.19 9.71 -10.51
N TRP A 57 7.69 10.39 -11.53
CA TRP A 57 8.35 9.77 -12.65
C TRP A 57 9.81 10.19 -12.63
N ALA A 58 10.73 9.24 -12.49
CA ALA A 58 12.14 9.50 -12.19
C ALA A 58 12.24 10.43 -10.96
N GLU A 59 12.88 11.59 -11.07
CA GLU A 59 12.98 12.58 -10.00
C GLU A 59 11.91 13.68 -10.08
N ASN A 60 11.01 13.60 -11.06
CA ASN A 60 9.99 14.62 -11.27
C ASN A 60 8.73 14.28 -10.48
N GLU A 61 8.32 15.15 -9.59
CA GLU A 61 7.07 15.00 -8.85
C GLU A 61 5.89 15.30 -9.77
N LEU A 62 4.89 14.41 -9.74
CA LEU A 62 3.67 14.57 -10.54
C LEU A 62 2.54 15.08 -9.65
N PRO A 63 1.59 15.87 -10.20
CA PRO A 63 0.46 16.37 -9.44
C PRO A 63 -0.43 15.23 -8.93
N VAL A 64 -0.81 15.29 -7.65
CA VAL A 64 -1.75 14.38 -7.02
C VAL A 64 -2.90 15.17 -6.45
N ARG A 65 -4.13 14.70 -6.68
CA ARG A 65 -5.32 15.34 -6.18
C ARG A 65 -6.23 14.31 -5.53
N GLN A 66 -6.71 14.59 -4.32
CA GLN A 66 -7.74 13.78 -3.68
C GLN A 66 -9.11 14.16 -4.25
N VAL A 67 -9.84 13.17 -4.77
CA VAL A 67 -11.13 13.39 -5.43
C VAL A 67 -12.32 12.92 -4.60
N SER A 68 -12.07 12.07 -3.61
CA SER A 68 -13.05 11.65 -2.61
C SER A 68 -12.32 11.19 -1.36
N LYS A 69 -13.04 10.76 -0.32
CA LYS A 69 -12.42 10.34 0.95
C LYS A 69 -11.36 9.26 0.78
N ALA A 70 -11.56 8.33 -0.15
CA ALA A 70 -10.67 7.19 -0.33
C ALA A 70 -10.14 7.07 -1.77
N GLN A 71 -10.16 8.15 -2.54
CA GLN A 71 -9.73 8.13 -3.93
C GLN A 71 -8.84 9.33 -4.26
N TRP A 72 -7.81 9.06 -5.04
CA TRP A 72 -6.84 10.06 -5.51
C TRP A 72 -6.59 9.88 -6.99
N VAL A 73 -6.23 10.97 -7.66
CA VAL A 73 -5.84 10.98 -9.08
C VAL A 73 -4.44 11.52 -9.21
N VAL A 74 -3.61 10.82 -9.95
CA VAL A 74 -2.26 11.25 -10.33
C VAL A 74 -2.33 11.71 -11.78
N ASP A 75 -1.86 12.94 -12.05
CA ASP A 75 -1.71 13.46 -13.41
C ASP A 75 -0.39 12.93 -13.98
N THR A 76 -0.49 12.04 -14.96
CA THR A 76 0.66 11.39 -15.60
C THR A 76 0.96 11.94 -16.99
N ALA A 77 0.34 13.07 -17.38
CA ALA A 77 0.45 13.60 -18.75
C ALA A 77 1.90 13.88 -19.17
N GLU A 78 2.75 14.31 -18.25
CA GLU A 78 4.15 14.64 -18.56
C GLU A 78 5.08 13.43 -18.53
N ALA A 79 4.63 12.28 -18.00
CA ALA A 79 5.43 11.08 -17.93
C ALA A 79 5.27 10.24 -19.20
N PRO A 80 6.36 9.67 -19.74
CA PRO A 80 6.26 8.78 -20.90
C PRO A 80 5.43 7.54 -20.56
N VAL A 81 4.58 7.13 -21.51
CA VAL A 81 3.81 5.89 -21.35
C VAL A 81 4.76 4.71 -21.16
N SER A 82 4.40 3.80 -20.28
CA SER A 82 5.20 2.62 -19.90
C SER A 82 6.50 2.92 -19.15
N ALA A 83 6.81 4.18 -18.85
CA ALA A 83 7.88 4.50 -17.91
C ALA A 83 7.48 4.06 -16.49
N THR A 84 8.44 4.02 -15.60
CA THR A 84 8.18 3.60 -14.21
C THR A 84 7.57 4.75 -13.42
N LEU A 85 6.37 4.52 -12.90
CA LEU A 85 5.67 5.41 -11.98
C LEU A 85 5.90 4.92 -10.55
N ARG A 86 6.27 5.82 -9.66
CA ARG A 86 6.47 5.53 -8.24
C ARG A 86 5.49 6.36 -7.41
N ILE A 87 4.69 5.67 -6.59
CA ILE A 87 3.76 6.30 -5.66
C ILE A 87 4.25 6.00 -4.25
N GLU A 88 4.29 7.01 -3.38
CA GLU A 88 4.74 6.87 -2.00
C GLU A 88 3.70 7.44 -1.04
N TRP A 89 3.50 6.78 0.10
CA TRP A 89 2.64 7.28 1.17
C TRP A 89 3.03 6.67 2.50
N GLU A 90 2.44 7.22 3.58
CA GLU A 90 2.63 6.70 4.93
C GLU A 90 1.28 6.38 5.55
N ILE A 91 1.25 5.32 6.37
CA ILE A 91 0.06 4.93 7.14
C ILE A 91 0.39 5.00 8.62
N PHE A 92 -0.38 5.77 9.38
CA PHE A 92 -0.30 5.79 10.84
C PHE A 92 -0.87 4.48 11.40
N ALA A 93 -0.12 3.84 12.31
CA ALA A 93 -0.37 2.47 12.72
C ALA A 93 -0.23 2.32 14.24
N TYR A 94 -1.17 2.89 15.00
CA TYR A 94 -1.19 2.76 16.45
C TYR A 94 -2.60 2.51 16.97
N SER A 95 -3.27 1.54 16.37
CA SER A 95 -4.62 1.12 16.73
C SER A 95 -4.64 -0.40 16.86
N VAL A 96 -5.19 -0.92 17.95
CA VAL A 96 -5.11 -2.34 18.31
C VAL A 96 -6.27 -3.19 17.80
N GLY A 97 -7.17 -2.63 16.99
CA GLY A 97 -8.26 -3.41 16.40
C GLY A 97 -7.78 -4.38 15.33
N ILE A 98 -8.46 -5.51 15.16
CA ILE A 98 -8.11 -6.50 14.12
C ILE A 98 -8.31 -5.98 12.70
N HIS A 99 -9.05 -4.88 12.54
CA HIS A 99 -9.29 -4.23 11.25
C HIS A 99 -8.37 -3.04 11.00
N ASP A 100 -7.37 -2.84 11.85
CA ASP A 100 -6.47 -1.69 11.81
C ASP A 100 -5.03 -2.12 11.54
N ALA A 101 -4.13 -1.14 11.46
CA ALA A 101 -2.71 -1.38 11.45
C ALA A 101 -2.12 -0.99 12.81
N TYR A 102 -1.07 -1.71 13.22
CA TYR A 102 -0.38 -1.49 14.47
C TYR A 102 1.13 -1.64 14.30
N LEU A 103 1.89 -0.79 14.98
CA LEU A 103 3.35 -0.89 15.01
C LEU A 103 3.90 -0.26 16.28
N ASP A 104 4.64 -1.04 17.07
CA ASP A 104 5.48 -0.57 18.16
C ASP A 104 6.81 -1.35 18.16
N ASP A 105 7.63 -1.19 19.20
CA ASP A 105 8.93 -1.87 19.28
C ASP A 105 8.83 -3.38 19.59
N ASP A 106 7.67 -3.87 19.99
CA ASP A 106 7.44 -5.28 20.33
C ASP A 106 6.73 -6.06 19.23
N ARG A 107 5.93 -5.41 18.39
CA ARG A 107 5.15 -6.09 17.35
C ARG A 107 4.64 -5.13 16.28
N GLY A 108 4.30 -5.71 15.13
CA GLY A 108 3.57 -5.03 14.08
C GLY A 108 2.46 -5.91 13.54
N PHE A 109 1.39 -5.28 13.06
CA PHE A 109 0.28 -5.93 12.39
C PHE A 109 -0.22 -5.04 11.26
N ILE A 110 -0.50 -5.65 10.12
CA ILE A 110 -1.07 -4.94 8.97
C ILE A 110 -2.33 -5.66 8.52
N ASN A 111 -3.48 -4.98 8.66
CA ASN A 111 -4.66 -5.34 7.89
C ASN A 111 -4.49 -4.72 6.49
N PRO A 112 -4.44 -5.51 5.42
CA PRO A 112 -4.14 -4.99 4.08
C PRO A 112 -5.06 -3.86 3.61
N SER A 113 -6.33 -3.88 3.99
CA SER A 113 -7.27 -2.82 3.61
C SER A 113 -6.91 -1.44 4.17
N THR A 114 -6.07 -1.37 5.20
CA THR A 114 -5.63 -0.10 5.79
C THR A 114 -4.44 0.51 5.06
N LEU A 115 -3.76 -0.26 4.20
CA LEU A 115 -2.42 0.10 3.75
C LEU A 115 -2.25 0.11 2.24
N PHE A 116 -2.88 -0.84 1.52
CA PHE A 116 -2.62 -1.03 0.10
C PHE A 116 -3.48 -0.13 -0.78
N LEU A 117 -3.00 1.10 -0.97
CA LEU A 117 -3.51 1.96 -2.05
C LEU A 117 -3.24 1.25 -3.38
N HIS A 118 -4.22 1.20 -4.27
CA HIS A 118 -4.11 0.46 -5.53
C HIS A 118 -4.83 1.18 -6.65
N PRO A 119 -4.47 0.91 -7.92
CA PRO A 119 -5.19 1.47 -9.05
C PRO A 119 -6.65 1.06 -9.04
N PHE A 120 -7.52 2.00 -9.44
CA PHE A 120 -8.96 1.76 -9.53
C PHE A 120 -9.26 0.63 -10.53
N ASN A 121 -10.16 -0.28 -10.16
CA ASN A 121 -10.55 -1.44 -10.98
C ASN A 121 -9.38 -2.36 -11.37
N THR A 122 -8.33 -2.41 -10.57
CA THR A 122 -7.23 -3.33 -10.86
C THR A 122 -7.61 -4.76 -10.53
N ASN A 123 -7.07 -5.70 -11.32
CA ASN A 123 -7.10 -7.14 -11.00
C ASN A 123 -5.72 -7.76 -11.23
N GLU A 124 -4.68 -6.93 -11.27
CA GLU A 124 -3.32 -7.37 -11.49
C GLU A 124 -2.77 -8.15 -10.31
N PRO A 125 -1.86 -9.08 -10.57
CA PRO A 125 -1.07 -9.66 -9.49
C PRO A 125 -0.20 -8.60 -8.83
N ALA A 126 0.14 -8.86 -7.57
CA ALA A 126 0.98 -7.98 -6.78
C ALA A 126 2.06 -8.78 -6.07
N GLU A 127 3.22 -8.16 -5.88
CA GLU A 127 4.23 -8.68 -4.96
C GLU A 127 4.56 -7.63 -3.92
N VAL A 128 4.83 -8.10 -2.70
CA VAL A 128 5.04 -7.24 -1.54
C VAL A 128 6.39 -7.58 -0.92
N PHE A 129 7.27 -6.58 -0.90
CA PHE A 129 8.58 -6.65 -0.25
C PHE A 129 8.54 -5.88 1.06
N PHE A 130 9.29 -6.35 2.04
CA PHE A 130 9.51 -5.61 3.28
C PHE A 130 10.98 -5.22 3.40
N ASP A 131 11.22 -3.93 3.61
CA ASP A 131 12.50 -3.44 4.11
C ASP A 131 12.37 -3.29 5.62
N ALA A 132 12.57 -4.41 6.32
CA ALA A 132 12.30 -4.52 7.75
C ALA A 132 13.43 -5.28 8.46
N PRO A 133 14.65 -4.73 8.48
CA PRO A 133 15.75 -5.38 9.17
C PRO A 133 15.44 -5.51 10.66
N GLY A 134 15.74 -6.68 11.23
CA GLY A 134 15.43 -6.97 12.63
C GLY A 134 14.02 -7.47 12.90
N TRP A 135 13.21 -7.68 11.86
CA TRP A 135 11.84 -8.17 11.98
C TRP A 135 11.65 -9.50 11.27
N ASN A 136 10.84 -10.38 11.89
CA ASN A 136 10.26 -11.53 11.21
C ASN A 136 8.88 -11.13 10.69
N VAL A 137 8.64 -11.33 9.40
CA VAL A 137 7.36 -11.04 8.77
C VAL A 137 6.68 -12.35 8.42
N GLN A 138 5.40 -12.46 8.74
CA GLN A 138 4.59 -13.65 8.43
C GLN A 138 3.30 -13.24 7.72
N CYS A 139 2.91 -14.02 6.73
CA CYS A 139 1.71 -13.83 5.94
C CYS A 139 1.30 -15.18 5.34
N ALA A 140 0.01 -15.35 5.04
CA ALA A 140 -0.49 -16.57 4.41
C ALA A 140 -0.16 -16.68 2.92
N LEU A 141 0.24 -15.58 2.28
CA LEU A 141 0.62 -15.59 0.87
C LEU A 141 1.91 -16.39 0.63
N PRO A 142 2.10 -16.95 -0.57
CA PRO A 142 3.37 -17.57 -0.93
C PRO A 142 4.51 -16.55 -0.90
N LEU A 143 5.66 -16.98 -0.37
CA LEU A 143 6.88 -16.17 -0.35
C LEU A 143 7.85 -16.72 -1.41
N ARG A 144 8.24 -15.87 -2.36
CA ARG A 144 9.19 -16.22 -3.43
C ARG A 144 10.14 -15.06 -3.67
N ALA A 145 11.44 -15.34 -3.72
CA ALA A 145 12.49 -14.33 -3.95
C ALA A 145 12.33 -13.12 -3.01
N ASN A 146 12.06 -13.38 -1.73
CA ASN A 146 11.84 -12.39 -0.67
C ASN A 146 10.61 -11.50 -0.86
N ALA A 147 9.69 -11.87 -1.75
CA ALA A 147 8.44 -11.15 -1.95
C ALA A 147 7.23 -12.04 -1.70
N TRP A 148 6.23 -11.50 -1.03
CA TRP A 148 4.94 -12.14 -0.84
C TRP A 148 4.13 -11.96 -2.12
N GLN A 149 3.53 -13.05 -2.65
CA GLN A 149 2.89 -13.05 -3.96
C GLN A 149 1.37 -13.13 -3.84
N ALA A 150 0.66 -12.16 -4.39
CA ALA A 150 -0.79 -12.18 -4.53
C ALA A 150 -1.17 -12.27 -6.00
N ARG A 151 -2.11 -13.15 -6.35
CA ARG A 151 -2.54 -13.35 -7.73
C ARG A 151 -3.47 -12.25 -8.24
N ASN A 152 -4.14 -11.57 -7.32
CA ASN A 152 -5.11 -10.51 -7.62
C ASN A 152 -5.32 -9.64 -6.38
N LEU A 153 -6.14 -8.59 -6.53
CA LEU A 153 -6.44 -7.66 -5.45
C LEU A 153 -7.14 -8.33 -4.27
N ASP A 154 -8.09 -9.22 -4.52
CA ASP A 154 -8.83 -9.90 -3.45
C ASP A 154 -7.88 -10.70 -2.55
N GLU A 155 -6.95 -11.42 -3.14
CA GLU A 155 -5.95 -12.19 -2.41
C GLU A 155 -5.00 -11.27 -1.63
N LEU A 156 -4.59 -10.15 -2.21
CA LEU A 156 -3.76 -9.15 -1.55
C LEU A 156 -4.45 -8.60 -0.30
N LEU A 157 -5.73 -8.25 -0.42
CA LEU A 157 -6.50 -7.62 0.66
C LEU A 157 -6.95 -8.61 1.74
N ASP A 158 -6.95 -9.91 1.44
CA ASP A 158 -7.42 -10.95 2.36
C ASP A 158 -6.31 -11.57 3.21
N SER A 159 -5.08 -11.12 3.09
CA SER A 159 -3.92 -11.75 3.72
C SER A 159 -3.17 -10.80 4.64
N PRO A 160 -3.50 -10.79 5.95
CA PRO A 160 -2.82 -9.92 6.91
C PRO A 160 -1.35 -10.29 7.11
N TYR A 161 -0.58 -9.32 7.60
CA TYR A 161 0.83 -9.49 7.95
C TYR A 161 1.02 -9.30 9.44
N THR A 162 1.88 -10.14 10.03
CA THR A 162 2.36 -9.97 11.39
C THR A 162 3.86 -9.77 11.39
N LEU A 163 4.35 -8.86 12.21
CA LEU A 163 5.75 -8.56 12.37
C LEU A 163 6.14 -8.78 13.83
N THR A 164 7.20 -9.55 14.05
CA THR A 164 7.77 -9.77 15.38
C THR A 164 9.26 -9.52 15.36
N PRO A 165 9.86 -8.96 16.42
CA PRO A 165 11.31 -8.77 16.48
C PRO A 165 12.06 -10.10 16.38
N LYS A 166 13.21 -10.05 15.72
CA LYS A 166 14.11 -11.20 15.66
C LYS A 166 14.81 -11.44 16.99
#